data_8ba42b4ffabfe5811e3dc5556eecae38
#
_entry.id   8ba42b4ffabfe5811e3dc5556eecae38
#
_cell.length_a   1.000
_cell.length_b   1.000
_cell.length_c   1.000
_cell.angle_alpha   90.00
_cell.angle_beta   90.00
_cell.angle_gamma   90.00
#
_symmetry.space_group_name_H-M   'P 1'
#
loop_
_entity.id
_entity.type
_entity.pdbx_description
1 polymer ?
#
loop_
_entity_poly.entity_id
_entity_poly.type
_entity_poly.pdbx_seq_one_letter_code
_entity_poly.pdbx_strand_id
1 'polypeptide(L)'
;MILARSFNIPTLVGVEIEALTPWRQQTVYIDGNAGAIVVAPDEPVTRYYQQEARVQDALREQQRIWLTQEARTADGIRMEVAANIAHSVEAQAAFSNGAEAVGLFRTEMLYMDRACAPDEKRAVQYFLPGAGVRKGTQHYCAHNGYRRR
;
A
#
# COMPACT_ATOMS: atom_id res chain seq x y z
N MET A 1 1.59 -8.01 6.56
CA MET A 1 1.88 -7.75 5.12
C MET A 1 1.14 -6.55 4.54
N ILE A 2 -0.16 -6.39 4.80
CA ILE A 2 -0.97 -5.29 4.21
C ILE A 2 -0.44 -3.90 4.61
N LEU A 3 -0.17 -3.68 5.90
CA LEU A 3 0.39 -2.42 6.40
C LEU A 3 1.77 -2.09 5.82
N ALA A 4 2.65 -3.08 5.71
CA ALA A 4 3.98 -2.86 5.13
C ALA A 4 3.88 -2.44 3.65
N ARG A 5 2.91 -2.99 2.91
CA ARG A 5 2.62 -2.57 1.53
C ARG A 5 2.12 -1.13 1.45
N SER A 6 1.22 -0.71 2.34
CA SER A 6 0.73 0.68 2.33
C SER A 6 1.82 1.70 2.66
N PHE A 7 2.84 1.29 3.42
CA PHE A 7 4.02 2.11 3.69
C PHE A 7 5.17 1.91 2.71
N ASN A 8 4.97 1.13 1.64
CA ASN A 8 6.00 0.78 0.65
C ASN A 8 7.28 0.20 1.30
N ILE A 9 7.12 -0.62 2.35
CA ILE A 9 8.21 -1.25 3.08
C ILE A 9 8.43 -2.65 2.51
N PRO A 10 9.63 -2.98 1.99
CA PRO A 10 9.98 -4.34 1.57
C PRO A 10 9.77 -5.31 2.74
N THR A 11 9.05 -6.39 2.50
CA THR A 11 8.67 -7.32 3.56
C THR A 11 8.84 -8.75 3.11
N LEU A 12 9.48 -9.55 3.94
CA LEU A 12 9.57 -10.99 3.82
C LEU A 12 8.87 -11.66 5.01
N VAL A 13 8.28 -12.81 4.75
CA VAL A 13 7.64 -13.66 5.77
C VAL A 13 8.30 -15.03 5.79
N GLY A 14 8.18 -15.75 6.91
CA GLY A 14 8.78 -17.07 7.06
C GLY A 14 10.29 -17.05 7.27
N VAL A 15 10.83 -15.91 7.72
CA VAL A 15 12.25 -15.77 8.03
C VAL A 15 12.50 -16.20 9.47
N GLU A 16 13.50 -17.07 9.68
CA GLU A 16 13.99 -17.43 11.02
C GLU A 16 14.81 -16.27 11.59
N ILE A 17 14.20 -15.47 12.46
CA ILE A 17 14.81 -14.25 13.00
C ILE A 17 16.05 -14.58 13.83
N GLU A 18 16.08 -15.75 14.48
CA GLU A 18 17.23 -16.23 15.25
C GLU A 18 18.48 -16.35 14.39
N ALA A 19 18.33 -16.77 13.13
CA ALA A 19 19.43 -16.86 12.18
C ALA A 19 20.04 -15.49 11.84
N LEU A 20 19.28 -14.40 12.01
CA LEU A 20 19.71 -13.03 11.76
C LEU A 20 20.36 -12.37 12.99
N THR A 21 20.23 -12.97 14.18
CA THR A 21 20.75 -12.40 15.43
C THR A 21 22.25 -12.06 15.42
N PRO A 22 23.13 -12.91 14.84
CA PRO A 22 24.56 -12.61 14.76
C PRO A 22 24.90 -11.36 13.92
N TRP A 23 23.96 -10.94 13.08
CA TRP A 23 24.15 -9.86 12.11
C TRP A 23 23.57 -8.52 12.55
N ARG A 24 23.27 -8.37 13.82
CA ARG A 24 22.79 -7.10 14.38
C ARG A 24 23.79 -5.98 14.04
N GLN A 25 23.23 -4.81 13.70
CA GLN A 25 23.99 -3.61 13.31
C GLN A 25 24.77 -3.73 11.98
N GLN A 26 24.52 -4.78 11.19
CA GLN A 26 25.04 -4.91 9.84
C GLN A 26 24.09 -4.30 8.81
N THR A 27 24.63 -3.91 7.68
CA THR A 27 23.82 -3.53 6.52
C THR A 27 23.13 -4.76 5.94
N VAL A 28 21.84 -4.66 5.65
CA VAL A 28 21.06 -5.71 5.01
C VAL A 28 20.34 -5.17 3.78
N TYR A 29 20.29 -5.97 2.72
CA TYR A 29 19.38 -5.79 1.61
C TYR A 29 18.20 -6.78 1.75
N ILE A 30 16.99 -6.27 1.59
CA ILE A 30 15.76 -7.06 1.60
C ILE A 30 15.16 -7.00 0.20
N ASP A 31 15.15 -8.13 -0.48
CA ASP A 31 14.55 -8.27 -1.80
C ASP A 31 13.21 -9.01 -1.68
N GLY A 32 12.13 -8.26 -1.73
CA GLY A 32 10.78 -8.82 -1.67
C GLY A 32 10.36 -9.54 -2.94
N ASN A 33 11.02 -9.30 -4.07
CA ASN A 33 10.73 -9.96 -5.34
C ASN A 33 11.43 -11.33 -5.42
N ALA A 34 12.71 -11.37 -5.09
CA ALA A 34 13.48 -12.61 -5.06
C ALA A 34 13.24 -13.45 -3.80
N GLY A 35 12.61 -12.87 -2.76
CA GLY A 35 12.42 -13.55 -1.48
C GLY A 35 13.75 -13.72 -0.71
N ALA A 36 14.68 -12.78 -0.83
CA ALA A 36 16.02 -12.89 -0.29
C ALA A 36 16.34 -11.81 0.75
N ILE A 37 17.17 -12.20 1.73
CA ILE A 37 17.85 -11.27 2.64
C ILE A 37 19.34 -11.46 2.44
N VAL A 38 20.04 -10.38 2.13
CA VAL A 38 21.50 -10.38 2.01
C VAL A 38 22.07 -9.58 3.17
N VAL A 39 22.88 -10.23 3.99
CA VAL A 39 23.48 -9.65 5.19
C VAL A 39 24.95 -9.36 4.92
N ALA A 40 25.43 -8.21 5.40
CA ALA A 40 26.81 -7.76 5.21
C ALA A 40 27.28 -7.93 3.74
N PRO A 41 26.56 -7.32 2.77
CA PRO A 41 26.86 -7.51 1.36
C PRO A 41 28.26 -7.02 1.03
N ASP A 42 28.98 -7.75 0.18
CA ASP A 42 30.21 -7.31 -0.43
C ASP A 42 29.98 -6.22 -1.50
N GLU A 43 31.06 -5.71 -2.04
CA GLU A 43 30.96 -4.62 -3.03
C GLU A 43 30.26 -5.05 -4.33
N PRO A 44 30.48 -6.23 -4.92
CA PRO A 44 29.73 -6.70 -6.08
C PRO A 44 28.23 -6.79 -5.84
N VAL A 45 27.81 -7.36 -4.72
CA VAL A 45 26.40 -7.49 -4.34
C VAL A 45 25.77 -6.12 -4.09
N THR A 46 26.50 -5.22 -3.43
CA THR A 46 26.06 -3.84 -3.22
C THR A 46 25.80 -3.13 -4.54
N ARG A 47 26.73 -3.26 -5.50
CA ARG A 47 26.56 -2.68 -6.85
C ARG A 47 25.36 -3.27 -7.59
N TYR A 48 25.15 -4.58 -7.48
CA TYR A 48 23.97 -5.23 -8.06
C TYR A 48 22.67 -4.62 -7.55
N TYR A 49 22.46 -4.54 -6.24
CA TYR A 49 21.24 -3.98 -5.67
C TYR A 49 21.07 -2.48 -5.93
N GLN A 50 22.15 -1.72 -5.99
CA GLN A 50 22.09 -0.32 -6.41
C GLN A 50 21.64 -0.18 -7.88
N GLN A 51 22.10 -1.08 -8.75
CA GLN A 51 21.66 -1.11 -10.15
C GLN A 51 20.17 -1.50 -10.26
N GLU A 52 19.75 -2.54 -9.53
CA GLU A 52 18.34 -2.95 -9.47
C GLU A 52 17.43 -1.81 -9.00
N ALA A 53 17.81 -1.07 -7.97
CA ALA A 53 17.07 0.10 -7.51
C ALA A 53 16.90 1.15 -8.62
N ARG A 54 17.97 1.45 -9.37
CA ARG A 54 17.90 2.40 -10.51
C ARG A 54 16.96 1.91 -11.60
N VAL A 55 17.01 0.61 -11.93
CA VAL A 55 16.10 0.01 -12.93
C VAL A 55 14.66 0.11 -12.46
N GLN A 56 14.39 -0.19 -11.20
CA GLN A 56 13.03 -0.07 -10.64
C GLN A 56 12.52 1.37 -10.65
N ASP A 57 13.39 2.34 -10.31
CA ASP A 57 13.01 3.76 -10.36
C ASP A 57 12.74 4.23 -11.80
N ALA A 58 13.54 3.78 -12.77
CA ALA A 58 13.31 4.07 -14.18
C ALA A 58 12.00 3.46 -14.69
N LEU A 59 11.67 2.23 -14.28
CA LEU A 59 10.40 1.59 -14.62
C LEU A 59 9.21 2.33 -14.01
N ARG A 60 9.31 2.77 -12.76
CA ARG A 60 8.28 3.58 -12.09
C ARG A 60 8.05 4.89 -12.85
N GLU A 61 9.12 5.55 -13.30
CA GLU A 61 9.00 6.79 -14.08
C GLU A 61 8.32 6.55 -15.42
N GLN A 62 8.66 5.48 -16.13
CA GLN A 62 7.97 5.09 -17.35
C GLN A 62 6.47 4.80 -17.14
N GLN A 63 6.12 4.20 -15.99
CA GLN A 63 4.74 3.92 -15.65
C GLN A 63 3.90 5.17 -15.36
N ARG A 64 4.53 6.31 -15.06
CA ARG A 64 3.82 7.58 -14.79
C ARG A 64 2.93 8.06 -15.93
N ILE A 65 3.27 7.70 -17.16
CA ILE A 65 2.42 8.03 -18.32
C ILE A 65 1.02 7.44 -18.22
N TRP A 66 0.87 6.29 -17.52
CA TRP A 66 -0.40 5.61 -17.36
C TRP A 66 -1.30 6.24 -16.29
N LEU A 67 -0.75 7.08 -15.40
CA LEU A 67 -1.51 7.68 -14.30
C LEU A 67 -2.63 8.62 -14.76
N THR A 68 -2.50 9.14 -15.97
CA THR A 68 -3.46 10.09 -16.57
C THR A 68 -4.30 9.48 -17.67
N GLN A 69 -4.06 8.21 -18.01
CA GLN A 69 -4.78 7.53 -19.07
C GLN A 69 -5.97 6.76 -18.52
N GLU A 70 -7.07 6.76 -19.28
CA GLU A 70 -8.21 5.91 -18.97
C GLU A 70 -7.86 4.43 -19.15
N ALA A 71 -8.18 3.62 -18.14
CA ALA A 71 -8.05 2.18 -18.25
C ALA A 71 -9.12 1.63 -19.22
N ARG A 72 -8.69 0.88 -20.23
CA ARG A 72 -9.57 0.25 -21.23
C ARG A 72 -9.13 -1.19 -21.47
N THR A 73 -10.11 -2.07 -21.67
CA THR A 73 -9.87 -3.44 -22.14
C THR A 73 -9.43 -3.43 -23.61
N ALA A 74 -8.93 -4.58 -24.10
CA ALA A 74 -8.49 -4.71 -25.50
C ALA A 74 -9.61 -4.45 -26.51
N ASP A 75 -10.88 -4.68 -26.14
CA ASP A 75 -12.08 -4.39 -26.92
C ASP A 75 -12.61 -2.95 -26.72
N GLY A 76 -11.87 -2.11 -26.00
CA GLY A 76 -12.13 -0.69 -25.84
C GLY A 76 -13.10 -0.31 -24.72
N ILE A 77 -13.56 -1.27 -23.92
CA ILE A 77 -14.46 -0.98 -22.80
C ILE A 77 -13.68 -0.24 -21.70
N ARG A 78 -14.21 0.91 -21.26
CA ARG A 78 -13.64 1.67 -20.16
C ARG A 78 -13.80 0.91 -18.84
N MET A 79 -12.72 0.84 -18.06
CA MET A 79 -12.70 0.26 -16.72
C MET A 79 -12.38 1.36 -15.71
N GLU A 80 -13.12 1.38 -14.59
CA GLU A 80 -12.85 2.27 -13.49
C GLU A 80 -11.70 1.70 -12.62
N VAL A 81 -10.69 2.52 -12.35
CA VAL A 81 -9.57 2.15 -11.47
C VAL A 81 -9.84 2.67 -10.07
N ALA A 82 -10.11 1.77 -9.14
CA ALA A 82 -10.43 2.12 -7.77
C ALA A 82 -9.35 1.65 -6.80
N ALA A 83 -9.02 2.50 -5.82
CA ALA A 83 -8.03 2.20 -4.80
C ALA A 83 -8.64 1.59 -3.55
N ASN A 84 -7.90 0.69 -2.90
CA ASN A 84 -8.19 0.25 -1.54
C ASN A 84 -7.38 1.09 -0.57
N ILE A 85 -8.03 1.77 0.37
CA ILE A 85 -7.40 2.60 1.38
C ILE A 85 -7.72 2.12 2.80
N ALA A 86 -6.81 2.34 3.73
CA ALA A 86 -6.99 2.05 5.15
C ALA A 86 -7.23 3.33 5.96
N HIS A 87 -6.70 4.45 5.49
CA HIS A 87 -6.85 5.76 6.12
C HIS A 87 -7.30 6.80 5.11
N SER A 88 -8.10 7.76 5.56
CA SER A 88 -8.58 8.85 4.71
C SER A 88 -7.45 9.69 4.11
N VAL A 89 -6.33 9.81 4.81
CA VAL A 89 -5.13 10.53 4.32
C VAL A 89 -4.49 9.86 3.10
N GLU A 90 -4.72 8.55 2.90
CA GLU A 90 -4.21 7.82 1.74
C GLU A 90 -4.98 8.15 0.45
N ALA A 91 -6.19 8.69 0.57
CA ALA A 91 -7.03 9.02 -0.58
C ALA A 91 -6.36 10.01 -1.53
N GLN A 92 -5.70 11.05 -1.00
CA GLN A 92 -4.98 12.02 -1.81
C GLN A 92 -3.87 11.34 -2.63
N ALA A 93 -3.08 10.48 -2.00
CA ALA A 93 -2.02 9.74 -2.68
C ALA A 93 -2.59 8.75 -3.71
N ALA A 94 -3.70 8.08 -3.39
CA ALA A 94 -4.38 7.17 -4.31
C ALA A 94 -4.82 7.91 -5.60
N PHE A 95 -5.49 9.05 -5.45
CA PHE A 95 -5.92 9.86 -6.61
C PHE A 95 -4.73 10.42 -7.41
N SER A 96 -3.66 10.85 -6.73
CA SER A 96 -2.43 11.28 -7.40
C SER A 96 -1.73 10.15 -8.17
N ASN A 97 -1.97 8.90 -7.77
CA ASN A 97 -1.50 7.71 -8.46
C ASN A 97 -2.52 7.09 -9.45
N GLY A 98 -3.47 7.89 -9.92
CA GLY A 98 -4.37 7.52 -11.01
C GLY A 98 -5.64 6.77 -10.59
N ALA A 99 -5.92 6.63 -9.30
CA ALA A 99 -7.22 6.11 -8.88
C ALA A 99 -8.33 7.12 -9.23
N GLU A 100 -9.45 6.61 -9.73
CA GLU A 100 -10.64 7.39 -10.05
C GLU A 100 -11.65 7.39 -8.88
N ALA A 101 -11.58 6.34 -8.06
CA ALA A 101 -12.49 6.12 -6.94
C ALA A 101 -11.81 5.40 -5.77
N VAL A 102 -12.48 5.39 -4.64
CA VAL A 102 -12.17 4.49 -3.52
C VAL A 102 -13.07 3.26 -3.63
N GLY A 103 -12.50 2.12 -4.00
CA GLY A 103 -13.21 0.86 -4.14
C GLY A 103 -13.47 0.16 -2.80
N LEU A 104 -12.51 0.28 -1.88
CA LEU A 104 -12.62 -0.29 -0.54
C LEU A 104 -11.98 0.62 0.49
N PHE A 105 -12.74 0.99 1.53
CA PHE A 105 -12.22 1.61 2.73
C PHE A 105 -12.14 0.57 3.85
N ARG A 106 -10.93 0.29 4.33
CA ARG A 106 -10.68 -0.69 5.39
C ARG A 106 -10.96 -0.09 6.76
N THR A 107 -12.19 -0.25 7.22
CA THR A 107 -12.67 0.33 8.47
C THR A 107 -12.13 -0.37 9.71
N GLU A 108 -11.63 -1.61 9.58
CA GLU A 108 -11.02 -2.39 10.67
C GLU A 108 -9.82 -1.69 11.28
N MET A 109 -9.09 -0.88 10.51
CA MET A 109 -7.95 -0.10 11.00
C MET A 109 -8.33 0.92 12.08
N LEU A 110 -9.60 1.35 12.10
CA LEU A 110 -10.11 2.25 13.12
C LEU A 110 -10.18 1.58 14.51
N TYR A 111 -10.26 0.26 14.54
CA TYR A 111 -10.41 -0.55 15.76
C TYR A 111 -9.10 -1.19 16.23
N MET A 112 -8.07 -1.22 15.38
CA MET A 112 -6.77 -1.77 15.75
C MET A 112 -6.09 -0.91 16.80
N ASP A 113 -5.39 -1.57 17.72
CA ASP A 113 -4.65 -0.95 18.83
C ASP A 113 -5.49 -0.14 19.84
N ARG A 114 -6.79 -0.46 19.96
CA ARG A 114 -7.69 0.20 20.89
C ARG A 114 -8.37 -0.78 21.85
N ALA A 115 -8.48 -0.37 23.11
CA ALA A 115 -9.18 -1.16 24.13
C ALA A 115 -10.71 -1.11 23.99
N CYS A 116 -11.27 -0.07 23.34
CA CYS A 116 -12.69 0.13 23.11
C CYS A 116 -12.96 0.68 21.71
N ALA A 117 -14.15 0.38 21.20
CA ALA A 117 -14.62 0.92 19.94
C ALA A 117 -14.63 2.46 19.96
N PRO A 118 -14.25 3.12 18.87
CA PRO A 118 -14.35 4.58 18.76
C PRO A 118 -15.81 5.02 18.80
N ASP A 119 -16.04 6.20 19.36
CA ASP A 119 -17.35 6.83 19.30
C ASP A 119 -17.69 7.29 17.86
N GLU A 120 -18.97 7.62 17.64
CA GLU A 120 -19.46 8.04 16.32
C GLU A 120 -18.71 9.27 15.79
N LYS A 121 -18.42 10.26 16.65
CA LYS A 121 -17.71 11.48 16.25
C LYS A 121 -16.30 11.19 15.74
N ARG A 122 -15.58 10.31 16.42
CA ARG A 122 -14.24 9.86 15.97
C ARG A 122 -14.31 9.06 14.70
N ALA A 123 -15.30 8.18 14.55
CA ALA A 123 -15.51 7.44 13.32
C ALA A 123 -15.76 8.41 12.15
N VAL A 124 -16.63 9.37 12.32
CA VAL A 124 -16.90 10.41 11.31
C VAL A 124 -15.64 11.20 10.97
N GLN A 125 -14.86 11.66 11.96
CA GLN A 125 -13.60 12.37 11.73
C GLN A 125 -12.57 11.53 10.96
N TYR A 126 -12.57 10.23 11.17
CA TYR A 126 -11.68 9.31 10.44
C TYR A 126 -12.04 9.19 8.96
N PHE A 127 -13.33 9.25 8.64
CA PHE A 127 -13.83 9.11 7.28
C PHE A 127 -13.92 10.42 6.51
N LEU A 128 -14.23 11.53 7.17
CA LEU A 128 -14.49 12.83 6.54
C LEU A 128 -13.32 13.42 5.72
N PRO A 129 -12.04 13.36 6.13
CA PRO A 129 -10.96 13.91 5.32
C PRO A 129 -10.79 13.26 3.95
N GLY A 130 -11.30 12.02 3.79
CA GLY A 130 -11.37 11.33 2.49
C GLY A 130 -12.58 11.72 1.64
N ALA A 131 -13.52 12.46 2.19
CA ALA A 131 -14.77 12.85 1.52
C ALA A 131 -14.64 14.06 0.57
N GLY A 132 -13.45 14.58 0.31
CA GLY A 132 -13.15 15.46 -0.84
C GLY A 132 -13.29 14.80 -2.20
N VAL A 133 -14.13 13.78 -2.25
CA VAL A 133 -14.43 12.90 -3.36
C VAL A 133 -15.25 13.62 -4.41
N ARG A 134 -14.85 13.48 -5.66
CA ARG A 134 -15.59 14.00 -6.82
C ARG A 134 -17.07 13.63 -6.70
N LYS A 135 -17.95 14.62 -6.90
CA LYS A 135 -19.39 14.41 -7.02
C LYS A 135 -19.67 13.32 -8.06
N GLY A 136 -20.29 12.23 -7.66
CA GLY A 136 -20.73 11.15 -8.55
C GLY A 136 -20.02 9.80 -8.37
N THR A 137 -19.04 9.68 -7.48
CA THR A 137 -18.33 8.42 -7.24
C THR A 137 -19.07 7.58 -6.21
N GLN A 138 -19.42 6.35 -6.55
CA GLN A 138 -19.99 5.38 -5.60
C GLN A 138 -18.90 4.91 -4.65
N HIS A 139 -19.15 4.99 -3.35
CA HIS A 139 -18.25 4.48 -2.32
C HIS A 139 -18.73 3.13 -1.82
N TYR A 140 -17.87 2.14 -1.91
CA TYR A 140 -18.09 0.87 -1.24
C TYR A 140 -17.32 0.86 0.09
N CYS A 141 -18.07 0.99 1.19
CA CYS A 141 -17.53 0.71 2.52
C CYS A 141 -17.73 -0.78 2.81
N ALA A 142 -16.65 -1.52 3.04
CA ALA A 142 -16.76 -2.84 3.62
C ALA A 142 -17.18 -2.70 5.09
N HIS A 143 -18.44 -2.98 5.36
CA HIS A 143 -18.94 -3.12 6.72
C HIS A 143 -18.53 -4.51 7.24
N ASN A 144 -17.69 -4.57 8.28
CA ASN A 144 -17.64 -5.75 9.12
C ASN A 144 -19.06 -5.97 9.65
N GLY A 145 -19.68 -7.09 9.25
CA GLY A 145 -21.06 -7.41 9.53
C GLY A 145 -21.35 -7.62 11.02
N TYR A 146 -21.34 -6.56 11.79
CA TYR A 146 -21.98 -6.53 13.10
C TYR A 146 -23.48 -6.39 12.88
N ARG A 147 -24.16 -7.53 12.68
CA ARG A 147 -25.59 -7.61 12.93
C ARG A 147 -25.78 -7.39 14.43
N ARG A 148 -26.36 -6.26 14.80
CA ARG A 148 -27.02 -6.15 16.11
C ARG A 148 -28.09 -7.23 16.17
N ARG A 149 -27.95 -8.15 17.11
CA ARG A 149 -29.06 -8.97 17.59
C ARG A 149 -29.87 -8.13 18.58
#